data_692d72246736fca6f6bed8f5ba611ac7
#
_entry.id   692d72246736fca6f6bed8f5ba611ac7
#
_cell.length_a   1.000
_cell.length_b   1.000
_cell.length_c   1.000
_cell.angle_alpha   90.00
_cell.angle_beta   90.00
_cell.angle_gamma   90.00
#
_symmetry.space_group_name_H-M   'P 1'
#
loop_
_entity.id
_entity.type
_entity.pdbx_description
1 polymer ?
#
loop_
_entity_poly.entity_id
_entity_poly.type
_entity_poly.pdbx_seq_one_letter_code
_entity_poly.pdbx_strand_id
1 'polypeptide(L)'
;TEYLPNNALAKVADECLQEVGAPKWDDADYAMAKEFLNTYPETTMENIRAQIIETYGEDRLEEILEKPLDSEIHPFNPDKIKLTAGSTDVGDVGYAAPTLNINIATACVGNVGHSWQMVAQSCSPLAHKGLLTAAKVLALSCIRTMDRPDVIEAAKKEVTKRNGGHYTCPLPDSVQPPLDTY
;
A
#
# COMPACT_ATOMS: atom_id res chain seq x y z
N THR A 1 15.95 -0.90 7.34
CA THR A 1 15.71 0.55 7.55
C THR A 1 14.23 0.90 7.39
N GLU A 2 13.81 2.04 7.91
CA GLU A 2 12.47 2.58 7.68
C GLU A 2 12.28 2.97 6.22
N TYR A 3 11.05 2.89 5.73
CA TYR A 3 10.71 3.37 4.39
C TYR A 3 10.83 4.90 4.31
N LEU A 4 11.54 5.39 3.31
CA LEU A 4 11.71 6.82 3.06
C LEU A 4 10.69 7.30 2.00
N PRO A 5 9.57 7.93 2.39
CA PRO A 5 8.57 8.37 1.44
C PRO A 5 9.09 9.50 0.54
N ASN A 6 8.63 9.52 -0.72
CA ASN A 6 8.96 10.55 -1.70
C ASN A 6 7.69 11.26 -2.18
N ASN A 7 7.52 12.50 -1.76
CA ASN A 7 6.31 13.27 -2.04
C ASN A 7 6.19 13.70 -3.51
N ALA A 8 7.31 13.91 -4.20
CA ALA A 8 7.29 14.25 -5.62
C ALA A 8 6.71 13.11 -6.46
N LEU A 9 7.13 11.87 -6.19
CA LEU A 9 6.59 10.67 -6.85
C LEU A 9 5.16 10.37 -6.40
N ALA A 10 4.86 10.54 -5.10
CA ALA A 10 3.53 10.28 -4.57
C ALA A 10 2.44 11.16 -5.19
N LYS A 11 2.75 12.42 -5.52
CA LYS A 11 1.82 13.31 -6.25
C LYS A 11 1.50 12.78 -7.64
N VAL A 12 2.49 12.30 -8.38
CA VAL A 12 2.27 11.69 -9.70
C VAL A 12 1.42 10.44 -9.59
N ALA A 13 1.69 9.61 -8.57
CA ALA A 13 0.89 8.41 -8.34
C ALA A 13 -0.56 8.73 -7.95
N ASP A 14 -0.78 9.75 -7.15
CA ASP A 14 -2.14 10.21 -6.81
C ASP A 14 -2.90 10.68 -8.05
N GLU A 15 -2.28 11.50 -8.93
CA GLU A 15 -2.85 11.89 -10.22
C GLU A 15 -3.23 10.66 -11.06
N CYS A 16 -2.37 9.63 -11.10
CA CYS A 16 -2.61 8.40 -11.84
C CYS A 16 -3.72 7.56 -11.21
N LEU A 17 -3.76 7.49 -9.88
CA LEU A 17 -4.79 6.77 -9.15
C LEU A 17 -6.17 7.40 -9.37
N GLN A 18 -6.26 8.74 -9.35
CA GLN A 18 -7.49 9.47 -9.66
C GLN A 18 -7.99 9.18 -11.08
N GLU A 19 -7.09 9.04 -12.05
CA GLU A 19 -7.46 8.73 -13.43
C GLU A 19 -7.89 7.28 -13.63
N VAL A 20 -7.16 6.32 -13.05
CA VAL A 20 -7.46 4.89 -13.16
C VAL A 20 -8.69 4.52 -12.35
N GLY A 21 -8.88 5.13 -11.19
CA GLY A 21 -9.93 4.83 -10.24
C GLY A 21 -9.60 3.66 -9.31
N ALA A 22 -10.43 3.51 -8.29
CA ALA A 22 -10.38 2.35 -7.39
C ALA A 22 -10.81 1.06 -8.10
N PRO A 23 -10.47 -0.12 -7.57
CA PRO A 23 -10.96 -1.39 -8.09
C PRO A 23 -12.50 -1.41 -8.14
N LYS A 24 -13.08 -2.02 -9.18
CA LYS A 24 -14.53 -2.11 -9.35
C LYS A 24 -15.00 -3.48 -8.89
N TRP A 25 -15.80 -3.47 -7.85
CA TRP A 25 -16.35 -4.66 -7.22
C TRP A 25 -17.76 -4.94 -7.71
N ASP A 26 -18.11 -6.22 -7.86
CA ASP A 26 -19.48 -6.68 -8.08
C ASP A 26 -20.05 -7.35 -6.82
N ASP A 27 -21.31 -7.78 -6.89
CA ASP A 27 -22.02 -8.37 -5.75
C ASP A 27 -21.36 -9.68 -5.27
N ALA A 28 -20.76 -10.45 -6.19
CA ALA A 28 -20.05 -11.67 -5.82
C ALA A 28 -18.74 -11.36 -5.04
N ASP A 29 -18.06 -10.28 -5.39
CA ASP A 29 -16.88 -9.80 -4.66
C ASP A 29 -17.25 -9.38 -3.24
N TYR A 30 -18.31 -8.59 -3.08
CA TYR A 30 -18.79 -8.17 -1.75
C TYR A 30 -19.23 -9.36 -0.91
N ALA A 31 -19.95 -10.32 -1.49
CA ALA A 31 -20.35 -11.54 -0.79
C ALA A 31 -19.14 -12.33 -0.30
N MET A 32 -18.15 -12.55 -1.17
CA MET A 32 -16.92 -13.25 -0.83
C MET A 32 -16.14 -12.52 0.27
N ALA A 33 -15.98 -11.20 0.17
CA ALA A 33 -15.29 -10.40 1.17
C ALA A 33 -15.98 -10.48 2.55
N LYS A 34 -17.31 -10.47 2.55
CA LYS A 34 -18.13 -10.63 3.76
C LYS A 34 -17.96 -12.02 4.39
N GLU A 35 -17.91 -13.07 3.58
CA GLU A 35 -17.62 -14.41 4.06
C GLU A 35 -16.27 -14.49 4.74
N PHE A 36 -15.22 -13.92 4.16
CA PHE A 36 -13.91 -13.86 4.79
C PHE A 36 -13.94 -13.06 6.09
N LEU A 37 -14.59 -11.92 6.12
CA LEU A 37 -14.72 -11.11 7.33
C LEU A 37 -15.38 -11.88 8.47
N ASN A 38 -16.42 -12.66 8.16
CA ASN A 38 -17.16 -13.49 9.12
C ASN A 38 -16.33 -14.68 9.69
N THR A 39 -15.17 -14.97 9.13
CA THR A 39 -14.29 -16.02 9.68
C THR A 39 -13.45 -15.54 10.86
N TYR A 40 -13.41 -14.24 11.14
CA TYR A 40 -12.65 -13.73 12.26
C TYR A 40 -13.41 -13.90 13.58
N PRO A 41 -12.71 -14.27 14.68
CA PRO A 41 -13.31 -14.32 16.00
C PRO A 41 -13.69 -12.92 16.50
N GLU A 42 -14.65 -12.85 17.42
CA GLU A 42 -15.19 -11.56 17.90
C GLU A 42 -14.12 -10.61 18.45
N THR A 43 -13.11 -11.13 19.14
CA THR A 43 -11.98 -10.32 19.62
C THR A 43 -11.19 -9.63 18.51
N THR A 44 -11.09 -10.26 17.34
CA THR A 44 -10.49 -9.67 16.14
C THR A 44 -11.45 -8.68 15.50
N MET A 45 -12.75 -9.02 15.46
CA MET A 45 -13.79 -8.14 14.90
C MET A 45 -13.91 -6.82 15.66
N GLU A 46 -13.70 -6.80 16.98
CA GLU A 46 -13.64 -5.55 17.76
C GLU A 46 -12.54 -4.62 17.26
N ASN A 47 -11.34 -5.16 17.00
CA ASN A 47 -10.23 -4.39 16.43
C ASN A 47 -10.52 -3.92 15.00
N ILE A 48 -11.15 -4.77 14.18
CA ILE A 48 -11.55 -4.42 12.81
C ILE A 48 -12.56 -3.27 12.83
N ARG A 49 -13.57 -3.32 13.69
CA ARG A 49 -14.53 -2.23 13.85
C ARG A 49 -13.83 -0.92 14.26
N ALA A 50 -12.91 -0.98 15.21
CA ALA A 50 -12.14 0.20 15.63
C ALA A 50 -11.33 0.80 14.47
N GLN A 51 -10.68 -0.04 13.64
CA GLN A 51 -9.95 0.41 12.45
C GLN A 51 -10.88 1.02 11.38
N ILE A 52 -12.06 0.44 11.17
CA ILE A 52 -13.06 0.99 10.25
C ILE A 52 -13.51 2.36 10.73
N ILE A 53 -13.83 2.51 12.01
CA ILE A 53 -14.24 3.80 12.61
C ILE A 53 -13.11 4.84 12.45
N GLU A 54 -11.87 4.46 12.74
CA GLU A 54 -10.72 5.36 12.58
C GLU A 54 -10.52 5.83 11.13
N THR A 55 -10.79 4.95 10.16
CA THR A 55 -10.51 5.23 8.75
C THR A 55 -11.66 5.92 8.04
N TYR A 56 -12.90 5.48 8.28
CA TYR A 56 -14.10 5.89 7.54
C TYR A 56 -15.11 6.69 8.37
N GLY A 57 -14.99 6.69 9.69
CA GLY A 57 -15.96 7.29 10.62
C GLY A 57 -16.97 6.28 11.16
N GLU A 58 -17.53 6.59 12.34
CA GLU A 58 -18.49 5.73 13.04
C GLU A 58 -19.81 5.57 12.27
N ASP A 59 -20.23 6.61 11.58
CA ASP A 59 -21.45 6.67 10.77
C ASP A 59 -21.42 5.72 9.55
N ARG A 60 -20.24 5.29 9.13
CA ARG A 60 -20.07 4.38 8.00
C ARG A 60 -19.80 2.93 8.39
N LEU A 61 -19.71 2.63 9.68
CA LEU A 61 -19.33 1.29 10.16
C LEU A 61 -20.21 0.18 9.57
N GLU A 62 -21.54 0.33 9.67
CA GLU A 62 -22.49 -0.69 9.19
C GLU A 62 -22.44 -0.86 7.66
N GLU A 63 -22.28 0.24 6.92
CA GLU A 63 -22.13 0.23 5.46
C GLU A 63 -20.89 -0.58 5.06
N ILE A 64 -19.75 -0.31 5.72
CA ILE A 64 -18.48 -0.98 5.41
C ILE A 64 -18.53 -2.45 5.83
N LEU A 65 -19.15 -2.79 6.95
CA LEU A 65 -19.31 -4.19 7.36
C LEU A 65 -20.22 -4.98 6.41
N GLU A 66 -21.21 -4.33 5.82
CA GLU A 66 -22.09 -4.95 4.82
C GLU A 66 -21.40 -5.14 3.46
N LYS A 67 -20.57 -4.18 3.05
CA LYS A 67 -19.80 -4.19 1.80
C LYS A 67 -18.31 -3.98 2.08
N PRO A 68 -17.61 -4.99 2.63
CA PRO A 68 -16.29 -4.80 3.21
C PRO A 68 -15.17 -4.79 2.17
N LEU A 69 -15.31 -4.00 1.11
CA LEU A 69 -14.28 -3.75 0.12
C LEU A 69 -14.12 -2.25 -0.09
N ASP A 70 -12.88 -1.78 0.01
CA ASP A 70 -12.59 -0.39 -0.25
C ASP A 70 -12.76 -0.08 -1.75
N SER A 71 -13.67 0.81 -2.06
CA SER A 71 -14.00 1.28 -3.41
C SER A 71 -13.69 2.76 -3.60
N GLU A 72 -12.98 3.38 -2.65
CA GLU A 72 -12.69 4.80 -2.63
C GLU A 72 -11.19 5.07 -2.86
N ILE A 73 -10.90 6.27 -3.34
CA ILE A 73 -9.54 6.77 -3.40
C ILE A 73 -9.36 7.70 -2.21
N HIS A 74 -8.47 7.31 -1.30
CA HIS A 74 -8.12 8.14 -0.15
C HIS A 74 -7.16 9.23 -0.60
N PRO A 75 -7.46 10.52 -0.31
CA PRO A 75 -6.63 11.63 -0.75
C PRO A 75 -5.20 11.54 -0.26
N PHE A 76 -4.23 11.78 -1.13
CA PHE A 76 -2.84 11.90 -0.73
C PHE A 76 -2.65 13.14 0.15
N ASN A 77 -2.09 12.95 1.33
CA ASN A 77 -1.74 14.02 2.25
C ASN A 77 -0.24 13.92 2.61
N PRO A 78 0.62 14.83 2.09
CA PRO A 78 2.05 14.79 2.32
C PRO A 78 2.44 15.07 3.78
N ASP A 79 1.54 15.68 4.56
CA ASP A 79 1.79 16.03 5.95
C ASP A 79 1.34 14.92 6.93
N LYS A 80 0.56 13.96 6.43
CA LYS A 80 0.09 12.82 7.22
C LYS A 80 1.06 11.65 7.11
N ILE A 81 2.03 11.59 8.02
CA ILE A 81 2.91 10.42 8.15
C ILE A 81 2.21 9.39 9.04
N LYS A 82 1.89 8.22 8.47
CA LYS A 82 1.41 7.08 9.24
C LYS A 82 2.59 6.17 9.56
N LEU A 83 2.96 6.10 10.83
CA LEU A 83 3.92 5.11 11.30
C LEU A 83 3.20 3.77 11.43
N THR A 84 3.73 2.76 10.76
CA THR A 84 3.25 1.37 10.86
C THR A 84 4.35 0.51 11.45
N ALA A 85 3.98 -0.42 12.33
CA ALA A 85 4.90 -1.44 12.80
C ALA A 85 5.18 -2.42 11.66
N GLY A 86 6.46 -2.68 11.41
CA GLY A 86 6.90 -3.60 10.36
C GLY A 86 8.25 -3.20 9.80
N SER A 87 8.88 -4.11 9.08
CA SER A 87 10.14 -3.88 8.37
C SER A 87 10.01 -4.33 6.92
N THR A 88 10.80 -3.72 6.05
CA THR A 88 10.85 -4.05 4.64
C THR A 88 12.22 -3.67 4.06
N ASP A 89 12.72 -4.50 3.15
CA ASP A 89 13.97 -4.22 2.44
C ASP A 89 13.84 -3.02 1.47
N VAL A 90 12.60 -2.66 1.11
CA VAL A 90 12.31 -1.45 0.32
C VAL A 90 12.73 -0.17 1.05
N GLY A 91 12.86 -0.20 2.37
CA GLY A 91 13.42 0.90 3.15
C GLY A 91 14.80 1.30 2.65
N ASP A 92 15.72 0.35 2.53
CA ASP A 92 17.09 0.59 2.06
C ASP A 92 17.13 1.11 0.61
N VAL A 93 16.25 0.60 -0.26
CA VAL A 93 16.11 1.12 -1.63
C VAL A 93 15.73 2.60 -1.63
N GLY A 94 14.84 3.03 -0.71
CA GLY A 94 14.42 4.43 -0.57
C GLY A 94 15.55 5.38 -0.19
N TYR A 95 16.57 4.88 0.51
CA TYR A 95 17.79 5.66 0.82
C TYR A 95 18.78 5.71 -0.33
N ALA A 96 18.75 4.73 -1.24
CA ALA A 96 19.63 4.70 -2.43
C ALA A 96 19.02 5.45 -3.62
N ALA A 97 17.70 5.40 -3.78
CA ALA A 97 16.98 6.01 -4.91
C ALA A 97 15.57 6.45 -4.49
N PRO A 98 14.97 7.46 -5.17
CA PRO A 98 13.58 7.82 -4.93
C PRO A 98 12.64 6.63 -5.15
N THR A 99 11.87 6.29 -4.14
CA THR A 99 10.91 5.17 -4.18
C THR A 99 9.48 5.64 -3.95
N LEU A 100 8.55 4.92 -4.54
CA LEU A 100 7.12 5.10 -4.42
C LEU A 100 6.49 3.81 -3.92
N ASN A 101 5.61 3.92 -2.93
CA ASN A 101 4.73 2.84 -2.49
C ASN A 101 3.28 3.24 -2.72
N ILE A 102 2.52 2.38 -3.39
CA ILE A 102 1.09 2.55 -3.67
C ILE A 102 0.35 1.38 -3.05
N ASN A 103 -0.70 1.67 -2.29
CA ASN A 103 -1.57 0.65 -1.70
C ASN A 103 -2.88 0.59 -2.49
N ILE A 104 -3.24 -0.59 -2.95
CA ILE A 104 -4.50 -0.86 -3.65
C ILE A 104 -5.22 -1.99 -2.92
N ALA A 105 -6.54 -1.85 -2.75
CA ALA A 105 -7.35 -2.87 -2.12
C ALA A 105 -7.31 -4.20 -2.91
N THR A 106 -6.97 -5.29 -2.23
CA THR A 106 -6.88 -6.66 -2.78
C THR A 106 -7.54 -7.69 -1.87
N ALA A 107 -8.13 -7.24 -0.76
CA ALA A 107 -8.75 -8.06 0.28
C ALA A 107 -9.85 -7.26 0.98
N CYS A 108 -10.63 -7.92 1.82
CA CYS A 108 -11.67 -7.25 2.62
C CYS A 108 -11.05 -6.22 3.56
N VAL A 109 -11.81 -5.16 3.84
CA VAL A 109 -11.46 -4.14 4.85
C VAL A 109 -11.23 -4.82 6.20
N GLY A 110 -10.17 -4.42 6.90
CA GLY A 110 -9.81 -5.02 8.19
C GLY A 110 -9.14 -6.40 8.08
N ASN A 111 -8.79 -6.85 6.86
CA ASN A 111 -8.07 -8.11 6.70
C ASN A 111 -6.78 -8.13 7.50
N VAL A 112 -6.58 -9.19 8.30
CA VAL A 112 -5.41 -9.33 9.18
C VAL A 112 -4.22 -9.85 8.38
N GLY A 113 -3.11 -9.13 8.41
CA GLY A 113 -1.85 -9.57 7.80
C GLY A 113 -1.33 -10.87 8.42
N HIS A 114 -0.59 -11.66 7.64
CA HIS A 114 -0.01 -12.95 8.06
C HIS A 114 -1.04 -13.98 8.56
N SER A 115 -2.27 -13.92 8.05
CA SER A 115 -3.36 -14.86 8.35
C SER A 115 -3.66 -15.77 7.17
N TRP A 116 -4.33 -16.90 7.42
CA TRP A 116 -4.78 -17.78 6.34
C TRP A 116 -5.83 -17.09 5.45
N GLN A 117 -6.62 -16.18 6.02
CA GLN A 117 -7.58 -15.36 5.27
C GLN A 117 -6.87 -14.48 4.23
N MET A 118 -5.74 -13.88 4.61
CA MET A 118 -4.90 -13.10 3.68
C MET A 118 -4.43 -13.98 2.51
N VAL A 119 -3.92 -15.16 2.81
CA VAL A 119 -3.43 -16.11 1.79
C VAL A 119 -4.55 -16.54 0.86
N ALA A 120 -5.71 -16.91 1.41
CA ALA A 120 -6.85 -17.37 0.62
C ALA A 120 -7.39 -16.26 -0.28
N GLN A 121 -7.50 -15.03 0.22
CA GLN A 121 -7.94 -13.88 -0.58
C GLN A 121 -6.94 -13.53 -1.68
N SER A 122 -5.65 -13.72 -1.48
CA SER A 122 -4.61 -13.40 -2.47
C SER A 122 -4.76 -14.17 -3.79
N CYS A 123 -5.45 -15.30 -3.79
CA CYS A 123 -5.72 -16.14 -4.97
C CYS A 123 -7.16 -16.01 -5.48
N SER A 124 -7.89 -15.00 -5.02
CA SER A 124 -9.30 -14.78 -5.33
C SER A 124 -9.52 -13.73 -6.43
N PRO A 125 -10.73 -13.62 -7.00
CA PRO A 125 -11.09 -12.53 -7.89
C PRO A 125 -10.88 -11.14 -7.30
N LEU A 126 -11.01 -10.98 -5.97
CA LEU A 126 -10.73 -9.73 -5.26
C LEU A 126 -9.29 -9.27 -5.50
N ALA A 127 -8.32 -10.15 -5.21
CA ALA A 127 -6.91 -9.84 -5.40
C ALA A 127 -6.58 -9.58 -6.87
N HIS A 128 -7.17 -10.33 -7.80
CA HIS A 128 -6.91 -10.15 -9.23
C HIS A 128 -7.40 -8.78 -9.73
N LYS A 129 -8.57 -8.31 -9.31
CA LYS A 129 -9.08 -6.97 -9.65
C LYS A 129 -8.20 -5.87 -9.09
N GLY A 130 -7.80 -5.99 -7.82
CA GLY A 130 -6.87 -5.05 -7.19
C GLY A 130 -5.49 -5.07 -7.84
N LEU A 131 -4.94 -6.24 -8.15
CA LEU A 131 -3.65 -6.40 -8.84
C LEU A 131 -3.65 -5.71 -10.21
N LEU A 132 -4.69 -5.91 -11.02
CA LEU A 132 -4.82 -5.26 -12.33
C LEU A 132 -4.93 -3.73 -12.19
N THR A 133 -5.64 -3.25 -11.18
CA THR A 133 -5.71 -1.81 -10.88
C THR A 133 -4.33 -1.28 -10.48
N ALA A 134 -3.63 -1.95 -9.59
CA ALA A 134 -2.28 -1.59 -9.18
C ALA A 134 -1.31 -1.55 -10.37
N ALA A 135 -1.37 -2.55 -11.25
CA ALA A 135 -0.54 -2.61 -12.46
C ALA A 135 -0.77 -1.41 -13.39
N LYS A 136 -2.04 -1.01 -13.59
CA LYS A 136 -2.38 0.18 -14.39
C LYS A 136 -1.84 1.46 -13.78
N VAL A 137 -2.04 1.65 -12.47
CA VAL A 137 -1.56 2.84 -11.75
C VAL A 137 -0.04 2.93 -11.80
N LEU A 138 0.66 1.80 -11.55
CA LEU A 138 2.12 1.76 -11.60
C LEU A 138 2.65 2.05 -13.00
N ALA A 139 2.10 1.42 -14.03
CA ALA A 139 2.52 1.65 -15.41
C ALA A 139 2.33 3.12 -15.82
N LEU A 140 1.18 3.70 -15.52
CA LEU A 140 0.89 5.09 -15.81
C LEU A 140 1.81 6.04 -15.02
N SER A 141 2.08 5.73 -13.75
CA SER A 141 3.00 6.51 -12.91
C SER A 141 4.43 6.47 -13.46
N CYS A 142 4.90 5.31 -13.93
CA CYS A 142 6.20 5.18 -14.57
C CYS A 142 6.29 6.05 -15.84
N ILE A 143 5.32 5.94 -16.75
CA ILE A 143 5.29 6.72 -17.99
C ILE A 143 5.29 8.22 -17.69
N ARG A 144 4.41 8.67 -16.81
CA ARG A 144 4.32 10.10 -16.44
C ARG A 144 5.58 10.63 -15.76
N THR A 145 6.21 9.81 -14.93
CA THR A 145 7.47 10.19 -14.28
C THR A 145 8.60 10.31 -15.31
N MET A 146 8.67 9.39 -16.29
CA MET A 146 9.68 9.44 -17.36
C MET A 146 9.51 10.64 -18.27
N ASP A 147 8.27 11.07 -18.53
CA ASP A 147 7.95 12.25 -19.35
C ASP A 147 8.13 13.59 -18.59
N ARG A 148 8.42 13.54 -17.27
CA ARG A 148 8.53 14.73 -16.40
C ARG A 148 9.90 14.79 -15.71
N PRO A 149 10.97 15.27 -16.41
CA PRO A 149 12.30 15.41 -15.82
C PRO A 149 12.35 16.28 -14.56
N ASP A 150 11.47 17.27 -14.47
CA ASP A 150 11.31 18.12 -13.29
C ASP A 150 10.89 17.34 -12.04
N VAL A 151 10.01 16.35 -12.20
CA VAL A 151 9.60 15.43 -11.11
C VAL A 151 10.77 14.57 -10.67
N ILE A 152 11.54 14.02 -11.62
CA ILE A 152 12.71 13.19 -11.31
C ILE A 152 13.73 14.00 -10.51
N GLU A 153 14.02 15.23 -10.92
CA GLU A 153 14.95 16.11 -10.19
C GLU A 153 14.41 16.51 -8.82
N ALA A 154 13.11 16.77 -8.68
CA ALA A 154 12.49 17.04 -7.39
C ALA A 154 12.57 15.84 -6.46
N ALA A 155 12.30 14.64 -6.98
CA ALA A 155 12.37 13.39 -6.22
C ALA A 155 13.78 13.11 -5.71
N LYS A 156 14.82 13.29 -6.53
CA LYS A 156 16.21 13.15 -6.15
C LYS A 156 16.62 14.16 -5.06
N LYS A 157 16.23 15.42 -5.21
CA LYS A 157 16.48 16.47 -4.21
C LYS A 157 15.84 16.16 -2.87
N GLU A 158 14.63 15.58 -2.89
CA GLU A 158 13.93 15.18 -1.67
C GLU A 158 14.68 14.07 -0.94
N VAL A 159 15.15 13.03 -1.64
CA VAL A 159 15.98 11.96 -1.04
C VAL A 159 17.28 12.54 -0.48
N THR A 160 18.02 13.34 -1.26
CA THR A 160 19.26 13.96 -0.81
C THR A 160 19.06 14.78 0.46
N LYS A 161 17.96 15.53 0.56
CA LYS A 161 17.64 16.32 1.76
C LYS A 161 17.38 15.43 2.99
N ARG A 162 16.79 14.25 2.79
CA ARG A 162 16.39 13.35 3.88
C ARG A 162 17.53 12.45 4.35
N ASN A 163 18.35 11.93 3.42
CA ASN A 163 19.45 10.98 3.72
C ASN A 163 20.83 11.61 3.84
N GLY A 164 20.94 12.94 3.67
CA GLY A 164 22.22 13.65 3.72
C GLY A 164 23.10 13.46 2.47
N GLY A 165 22.55 12.92 1.39
CA GLY A 165 23.21 12.80 0.09
C GLY A 165 23.96 11.50 -0.15
N HIS A 166 23.96 10.56 0.78
CA HIS A 166 24.56 9.23 0.61
C HIS A 166 23.78 8.17 1.40
N TYR A 167 23.87 6.94 0.91
CA TYR A 167 23.37 5.77 1.63
C TYR A 167 24.54 5.03 2.28
N THR A 168 24.38 4.68 3.55
CA THR A 168 25.30 3.80 4.27
C THR A 168 24.54 2.54 4.68
N CYS A 169 24.96 1.39 4.17
CA CYS A 169 24.38 0.10 4.55
C CYS A 169 24.58 -0.13 6.07
N PRO A 170 23.54 -0.47 6.82
CA PRO A 170 23.67 -0.75 8.26
C PRO A 170 24.33 -2.10 8.55
N LEU A 171 24.47 -2.97 7.53
CA LEU A 171 25.12 -4.26 7.71
C LEU A 171 26.64 -4.11 7.67
N PRO A 172 27.42 -4.83 8.50
CA PRO A 172 28.85 -4.90 8.40
C PRO A 172 29.31 -5.46 7.03
N ASP A 173 30.42 -4.97 6.50
CA ASP A 173 30.98 -5.42 5.21
C ASP A 173 31.31 -6.93 5.19
N SER A 174 31.47 -7.54 6.36
CA SER A 174 31.70 -8.99 6.50
C SER A 174 30.46 -9.84 6.29
N VAL A 175 29.27 -9.26 6.29
CA VAL A 175 28.01 -9.99 6.05
C VAL A 175 27.86 -10.26 4.56
N GLN A 176 27.86 -11.55 4.20
CA GLN A 176 27.64 -12.00 2.83
C GLN A 176 26.21 -12.53 2.67
N PRO A 177 25.60 -12.39 1.49
CA PRO A 177 24.32 -13.04 1.20
C PRO A 177 24.45 -14.56 1.42
N PRO A 178 23.43 -15.22 2.01
CA PRO A 178 23.46 -16.65 2.32
C PRO A 178 23.22 -17.51 1.05
N LEU A 179 24.07 -17.34 0.03
CA LEU A 179 23.91 -18.02 -1.27
C LEU A 179 24.19 -19.51 -1.19
N ASP A 180 24.92 -19.98 -0.17
CA ASP A 180 25.31 -21.37 0.01
C ASP A 180 24.24 -22.22 0.74
N THR A 181 23.08 -21.62 1.04
CA THR A 181 21.98 -22.30 1.78
C THR A 181 20.85 -22.81 0.88
N TYR A 182 21.01 -22.75 -0.45
CA TYR A 182 20.04 -23.23 -1.45
C TYR A 182 20.60 -24.35 -2.31
#